data_c5c6d4db51555ec851934f393fc70b00
#
_entry.id   c5c6d4db51555ec851934f393fc70b00
#
_cell.length_a   1.000
_cell.length_b   1.000
_cell.length_c   1.000
_cell.angle_alpha   90.00
_cell.angle_beta   90.00
_cell.angle_gamma   90.00
#
_symmetry.space_group_name_H-M   'P 1'
#
loop_
_entity.id
_entity.type
_entity.pdbx_description
1 polymer ?
#
loop_
_entity_poly.entity_id
_entity_poly.type
_entity_poly.pdbx_seq_one_letter_code
_entity_poly.pdbx_strand_id
1 'polypeptide(L)'
;MQHAVIMAGGIGSRLWPLSRAGRPKQMLPLAHGTPLLQAAWDRLDGAVPTERRWVCTGAEYAEGVHRILPDLAPGRLLGEPSPRDTVNAVAFSAATMLAQDPDAVLAVLTADQVIEPADTCLLYTSDAADE
;
A
#
# COMPACT_ATOMS: atom_id res chain seq x y z
N MET A 1 -13.31 10.00 8.24
CA MET A 1 -11.88 9.96 8.68
C MET A 1 -10.99 9.56 7.52
N GLN A 2 -9.77 10.07 7.50
CA GLN A 2 -8.82 9.75 6.42
C GLN A 2 -8.17 8.40 6.66
N HIS A 3 -8.26 7.53 5.69
CA HIS A 3 -7.59 6.23 5.63
C HIS A 3 -6.64 6.20 4.44
N ALA A 4 -5.63 5.36 4.50
CA ALA A 4 -4.73 5.11 3.37
C ALA A 4 -4.63 3.62 3.09
N VAL A 5 -4.67 3.25 1.82
CA VAL A 5 -4.37 1.89 1.37
C VAL A 5 -3.15 1.90 0.45
N ILE A 6 -2.19 1.05 0.76
CA ILE A 6 -1.02 0.83 -0.08
C ILE A 6 -1.31 -0.38 -0.97
N MET A 7 -1.32 -0.14 -2.27
CA MET A 7 -1.53 -1.19 -3.27
C MET A 7 -0.19 -1.88 -3.53
N ALA A 8 -0.05 -3.09 -3.04
CA ALA A 8 1.17 -3.89 -3.14
C ALA A 8 0.91 -5.17 -3.95
N GLY A 9 0.20 -5.04 -5.05
CA GLY A 9 -0.09 -6.13 -5.98
C GLY A 9 0.92 -6.23 -7.11
N GLY A 10 0.93 -7.38 -7.77
CA GLY A 10 1.79 -7.64 -8.93
C GLY A 10 3.17 -8.19 -8.59
N ILE A 11 3.74 -8.93 -9.52
CA ILE A 11 5.03 -9.60 -9.37
C ILE A 11 6.19 -8.69 -9.76
N GLY A 12 5.94 -7.69 -10.64
CA GLY A 12 6.99 -6.85 -11.21
C GLY A 12 7.89 -7.62 -12.17
N SER A 13 7.32 -8.38 -13.09
CA SER A 13 8.04 -9.26 -14.02
C SER A 13 9.11 -8.55 -14.84
N ARG A 14 8.97 -7.25 -15.06
CA ARG A 14 9.96 -6.42 -15.75
C ARG A 14 11.31 -6.33 -15.03
N LEU A 15 11.34 -6.61 -13.74
CA LEU A 15 12.56 -6.58 -12.91
C LEU A 15 13.17 -7.97 -12.75
N TRP A 16 12.66 -8.99 -13.45
CA TRP A 16 13.29 -10.32 -13.42
C TRP A 16 14.77 -10.22 -13.85
N PRO A 17 15.74 -10.87 -13.20
CA PRO A 17 15.58 -11.88 -12.14
C PRO A 17 15.56 -11.34 -10.70
N LEU A 18 15.55 -10.02 -10.49
CA LEU A 18 15.49 -9.42 -9.15
C LEU A 18 14.14 -9.68 -8.50
N SER A 19 13.03 -9.52 -9.26
CA SER A 19 11.69 -9.86 -8.82
C SER A 19 11.31 -11.26 -9.29
N ARG A 20 10.61 -12.00 -8.45
CA ARG A 20 10.11 -13.38 -8.72
C ARG A 20 8.77 -13.55 -8.04
N ALA A 21 8.04 -14.63 -8.37
CA ALA A 21 6.75 -14.96 -7.76
C ALA A 21 6.79 -14.99 -6.23
N GLY A 22 7.88 -15.52 -5.63
CA GLY A 22 8.07 -15.54 -4.18
C GLY A 22 8.70 -14.25 -3.61
N ARG A 23 9.13 -13.32 -4.48
CA ARG A 23 9.80 -12.09 -4.09
C ARG A 23 9.41 -10.96 -5.04
N PRO A 24 8.19 -10.41 -4.90
CA PRO A 24 7.70 -9.36 -5.78
C PRO A 24 8.47 -8.05 -5.58
N LYS A 25 8.42 -7.14 -6.57
CA LYS A 25 9.23 -5.92 -6.59
C LYS A 25 9.01 -5.01 -5.38
N GLN A 26 7.79 -4.94 -4.83
CA GLN A 26 7.49 -4.11 -3.68
C GLN A 26 8.21 -4.54 -2.39
N MET A 27 8.70 -5.77 -2.34
CA MET A 27 9.48 -6.32 -1.23
C MET A 27 11.00 -6.21 -1.45
N LEU A 28 11.42 -5.76 -2.63
CA LEU A 28 12.84 -5.56 -2.93
C LEU A 28 13.37 -4.27 -2.30
N PRO A 29 14.62 -4.26 -1.78
CA PRO A 29 15.21 -3.08 -1.14
C PRO A 29 15.69 -2.05 -2.16
N LEU A 30 14.79 -1.56 -3.01
CA LEU A 30 15.09 -0.65 -4.11
C LEU A 30 15.04 0.83 -3.71
N ALA A 31 14.50 1.16 -2.54
CA ALA A 31 14.46 2.52 -2.02
C ALA A 31 15.63 2.75 -1.07
N HIS A 32 16.82 3.00 -1.61
CA HIS A 32 18.05 3.22 -0.83
C HIS A 32 18.34 2.12 0.21
N GLY A 33 18.16 0.85 -0.20
CA GLY A 33 18.34 -0.30 0.68
C GLY A 33 17.10 -0.69 1.51
N THR A 34 16.03 0.07 1.41
CA THR A 34 14.75 -0.18 2.09
C THR A 34 13.76 -0.82 1.12
N PRO A 35 12.94 -1.80 1.53
CA PRO A 35 11.86 -2.32 0.70
C PRO A 35 10.93 -1.20 0.22
N LEU A 36 10.49 -1.27 -1.03
CA LEU A 36 9.56 -0.26 -1.59
C LEU A 36 8.27 -0.15 -0.77
N LEU A 37 7.77 -1.27 -0.27
CA LEU A 37 6.59 -1.30 0.60
C LEU A 37 6.83 -0.52 1.90
N GLN A 38 7.99 -0.69 2.53
CA GLN A 38 8.37 0.06 3.74
C GLN A 38 8.45 1.57 3.45
N ALA A 39 9.06 1.94 2.32
CA ALA A 39 9.15 3.35 1.92
C ALA A 39 7.77 3.97 1.71
N ALA A 40 6.82 3.24 1.10
CA ALA A 40 5.44 3.69 0.95
C ALA A 40 4.74 3.85 2.30
N TRP A 41 4.98 2.95 3.24
CA TRP A 41 4.46 3.03 4.60
C TRP A 41 4.99 4.25 5.35
N ASP A 42 6.30 4.48 5.29
CA ASP A 42 6.97 5.59 5.98
C ASP A 42 6.52 6.95 5.45
N ARG A 43 6.16 7.05 4.17
CA ARG A 43 5.60 8.30 3.60
C ARG A 43 4.31 8.75 4.27
N LEU A 44 3.59 7.86 4.93
CA LEU A 44 2.35 8.19 5.62
C LEU A 44 2.57 8.75 7.03
N ASP A 45 3.81 8.78 7.51
CA ASP A 45 4.11 9.27 8.83
C ASP A 45 3.74 10.76 8.96
N GLY A 46 3.02 11.08 10.02
CA GLY A 46 2.51 12.43 10.26
C GLY A 46 1.22 12.78 9.48
N ALA A 47 0.86 12.02 8.44
CA ALA A 47 -0.32 12.29 7.63
C ALA A 47 -1.49 11.36 7.97
N VAL A 48 -1.22 10.07 8.13
CA VAL A 48 -2.26 9.06 8.44
C VAL A 48 -1.82 8.22 9.61
N PRO A 49 -2.62 8.13 10.69
CA PRO A 49 -2.30 7.28 11.83
C PRO A 49 -2.16 5.80 11.44
N THR A 50 -1.31 5.07 12.14
CA THR A 50 -1.02 3.66 11.86
C THR A 50 -2.28 2.78 11.83
N GLU A 51 -3.25 3.07 12.69
CA GLU A 51 -4.52 2.34 12.79
C GLU A 51 -5.42 2.50 11.56
N ARG A 52 -5.15 3.49 10.72
CA ARG A 52 -5.92 3.77 9.50
C ARG A 52 -5.14 3.49 8.23
N ARG A 53 -4.02 2.79 8.36
CA ARG A 53 -3.22 2.35 7.21
C ARG A 53 -3.54 0.91 6.88
N TRP A 54 -3.75 0.66 5.60
CA TRP A 54 -4.11 -0.64 5.05
C TRP A 54 -3.11 -1.04 3.99
N VAL A 55 -2.95 -2.33 3.78
CA VAL A 55 -2.18 -2.87 2.66
C VAL A 55 -3.07 -3.86 1.91
N CYS A 56 -3.14 -3.71 0.60
CA CYS A 56 -3.82 -4.65 -0.29
C CYS A 56 -2.77 -5.36 -1.14
N THR A 57 -2.71 -6.68 -1.04
CA THR A 57 -1.75 -7.52 -1.74
C THR A 57 -2.35 -8.87 -2.10
N GLY A 58 -1.65 -9.70 -2.86
CA GLY A 58 -2.03 -11.11 -3.02
C GLY A 58 -1.95 -11.85 -1.69
N ALA A 59 -2.91 -12.74 -1.42
CA ALA A 59 -2.98 -13.46 -0.15
C ALA A 59 -1.70 -14.26 0.15
N GLU A 60 -1.00 -14.75 -0.88
CA GLU A 60 0.26 -15.47 -0.76
C GLU A 60 1.40 -14.63 -0.19
N TYR A 61 1.31 -13.30 -0.24
CA TYR A 61 2.35 -12.38 0.25
C TYR A 61 2.10 -11.85 1.66
N ALA A 62 1.01 -12.25 2.28
CA ALA A 62 0.60 -11.72 3.59
C ALA A 62 1.69 -11.85 4.67
N GLU A 63 2.34 -13.01 4.76
CA GLU A 63 3.42 -13.24 5.72
C GLU A 63 4.63 -12.32 5.47
N GLY A 64 5.02 -12.17 4.20
CA GLY A 64 6.11 -11.26 3.81
C GLY A 64 5.80 -9.80 4.15
N VAL A 65 4.56 -9.37 3.94
CA VAL A 65 4.11 -8.02 4.29
C VAL A 65 4.19 -7.80 5.80
N HIS A 66 3.70 -8.71 6.62
CA HIS A 66 3.79 -8.59 8.08
C HIS A 66 5.23 -8.59 8.60
N ARG A 67 6.12 -9.27 7.91
CA ARG A 67 7.55 -9.28 8.24
C ARG A 67 8.20 -7.93 7.98
N ILE A 68 7.81 -7.25 6.90
CA ILE A 68 8.30 -5.91 6.53
C ILE A 68 7.63 -4.82 7.37
N LEU A 69 6.33 -4.97 7.64
CA LEU A 69 5.50 -4.00 8.34
C LEU A 69 4.95 -4.60 9.65
N PRO A 70 5.77 -4.73 10.69
CA PRO A 70 5.30 -5.31 11.95
C PRO A 70 4.23 -4.46 12.66
N ASP A 71 4.17 -3.17 12.36
CA ASP A 71 3.19 -2.23 12.93
C ASP A 71 1.83 -2.27 12.22
N LEU A 72 1.71 -3.02 11.13
CA LEU A 72 0.43 -3.21 10.44
C LEU A 72 -0.52 -4.01 11.32
N ALA A 73 -1.63 -3.38 11.72
CA ALA A 73 -2.60 -4.01 12.60
C ALA A 73 -3.24 -5.25 11.96
N PRO A 74 -3.55 -6.29 12.75
CA PRO A 74 -4.33 -7.43 12.28
C PRO A 74 -5.67 -6.94 11.70
N GLY A 75 -6.07 -7.50 10.56
CA GLY A 75 -7.29 -7.09 9.88
C GLY A 75 -7.15 -5.86 8.97
N ARG A 76 -5.96 -5.25 8.91
CA ARG A 76 -5.64 -4.15 7.98
C ARG A 76 -4.91 -4.63 6.74
N LEU A 77 -4.57 -5.89 6.66
CA LEU A 77 -4.05 -6.54 5.46
C LEU A 77 -5.21 -7.15 4.67
N LEU A 78 -5.40 -6.65 3.46
CA LEU A 78 -6.41 -7.14 2.54
C LEU A 78 -5.73 -8.08 1.54
N GLY A 79 -5.96 -9.38 1.68
CA GLY A 79 -5.39 -10.41 0.82
C GLY A 79 -6.33 -10.75 -0.33
N GLU A 80 -5.95 -10.48 -1.58
CA GLU A 80 -6.68 -10.90 -2.75
C GLU A 80 -6.42 -12.41 -3.02
N PRO A 81 -7.47 -13.25 -3.10
CA PRO A 81 -7.28 -14.68 -3.37
C PRO A 81 -6.71 -14.94 -4.78
N SER A 82 -7.02 -14.06 -5.73
CA SER A 82 -6.43 -14.09 -7.07
C SER A 82 -6.16 -12.68 -7.55
N PRO A 83 -5.07 -12.45 -8.29
CA PRO A 83 -4.77 -11.12 -8.79
C PRO A 83 -5.85 -10.68 -9.80
N ARG A 84 -6.35 -9.49 -9.60
CA ARG A 84 -7.27 -8.80 -10.49
C ARG A 84 -6.69 -7.43 -10.83
N ASP A 85 -7.39 -6.64 -11.60
CA ASP A 85 -6.93 -5.30 -11.93
C ASP A 85 -7.01 -4.33 -10.72
N THR A 86 -6.42 -3.17 -10.88
CA THR A 86 -6.36 -2.13 -9.84
C THR A 86 -7.75 -1.68 -9.39
N VAL A 87 -8.73 -1.61 -10.30
CA VAL A 87 -10.10 -1.18 -9.98
C VAL A 87 -10.74 -2.12 -8.97
N ASN A 88 -10.60 -3.42 -9.15
CA ASN A 88 -11.14 -4.41 -8.22
C ASN A 88 -10.48 -4.32 -6.84
N ALA A 89 -9.17 -4.13 -6.79
CA ALA A 89 -8.45 -3.98 -5.54
C ALA A 89 -8.86 -2.71 -4.78
N VAL A 90 -9.02 -1.59 -5.48
CA VAL A 90 -9.50 -0.33 -4.88
C VAL A 90 -10.93 -0.47 -4.39
N ALA A 91 -11.82 -1.06 -5.19
CA ALA A 91 -13.22 -1.28 -4.82
C ALA A 91 -13.35 -2.19 -3.59
N PHE A 92 -12.58 -3.27 -3.54
CA PHE A 92 -12.54 -4.19 -2.39
C PHE A 92 -12.05 -3.47 -1.12
N SER A 93 -10.99 -2.69 -1.24
CA SER A 93 -10.45 -1.90 -0.13
C SER A 93 -11.46 -0.88 0.38
N ALA A 94 -12.08 -0.13 -0.53
CA ALA A 94 -13.09 0.87 -0.21
C ALA A 94 -14.32 0.25 0.48
N ALA A 95 -14.83 -0.87 -0.03
CA ALA A 95 -15.96 -1.55 0.56
C ALA A 95 -15.67 -2.02 1.98
N THR A 96 -14.47 -2.56 2.22
CA THR A 96 -14.05 -3.01 3.55
C THR A 96 -13.96 -1.85 4.54
N MET A 97 -13.43 -0.71 4.11
CA MET A 97 -13.33 0.48 4.95
C MET A 97 -14.67 1.11 5.25
N LEU A 98 -15.53 1.25 4.24
CA LEU A 98 -16.87 1.81 4.42
C LEU A 98 -17.74 1.00 5.38
N ALA A 99 -17.51 -0.30 5.47
CA ALA A 99 -18.18 -1.16 6.45
C ALA A 99 -17.78 -0.82 7.90
N GLN A 100 -16.62 -0.23 8.11
CA GLN A 100 -16.12 0.15 9.44
C GLN A 100 -16.26 1.64 9.73
N ASP A 101 -16.15 2.47 8.71
CA ASP A 101 -16.22 3.94 8.79
C ASP A 101 -16.98 4.47 7.57
N PRO A 102 -18.29 4.73 7.70
CA PRO A 102 -19.11 5.23 6.59
C PRO A 102 -18.65 6.59 6.03
N ASP A 103 -17.92 7.37 6.81
CA ASP A 103 -17.40 8.68 6.42
C ASP A 103 -15.92 8.62 5.98
N ALA A 104 -15.41 7.43 5.67
CA ALA A 104 -14.01 7.26 5.29
C ALA A 104 -13.67 7.99 3.98
N VAL A 105 -12.57 8.73 4.02
CA VAL A 105 -11.90 9.27 2.84
C VAL A 105 -10.66 8.42 2.61
N LEU A 106 -10.53 7.85 1.41
CA LEU A 106 -9.50 6.89 1.09
C LEU A 106 -8.42 7.50 0.20
N ALA A 107 -7.19 7.55 0.70
CA ALA A 107 -6.00 7.78 -0.12
C ALA A 107 -5.47 6.44 -0.64
N VAL A 108 -5.26 6.35 -1.94
CA VAL A 108 -4.70 5.15 -2.59
C VAL A 108 -3.25 5.43 -2.99
N LEU A 109 -2.33 4.64 -2.47
CA LEU A 109 -0.90 4.75 -2.77
C LEU A 109 -0.42 3.46 -3.44
N THR A 110 0.60 3.59 -4.29
CA THR A 110 1.28 2.43 -4.86
C THR A 110 2.59 2.17 -4.12
N ALA A 111 2.96 0.89 -4.00
CA ALA A 111 4.18 0.46 -3.30
C ALA A 111 5.37 0.26 -4.25
N ASP A 112 5.29 0.74 -5.49
CA ASP A 112 6.29 0.47 -6.52
C ASP A 112 7.07 1.70 -6.97
N GLN A 113 6.96 2.80 -6.23
CA GLN A 113 7.60 4.08 -6.58
C GLN A 113 8.39 4.64 -5.39
N VAL A 114 9.53 5.25 -5.72
CA VAL A 114 10.27 6.11 -4.80
C VAL A 114 9.85 7.55 -5.09
N ILE A 115 9.28 8.20 -4.09
CA ILE A 115 8.78 9.58 -4.22
C ILE A 115 9.48 10.46 -3.18
N GLU A 116 10.12 11.52 -3.66
CA GLU A 116 10.83 12.48 -2.84
C GLU A 116 10.58 13.92 -3.36
N PRO A 117 10.37 14.89 -2.46
CA PRO A 117 10.13 14.74 -1.03
C PRO A 117 8.72 14.23 -0.73
N ALA A 118 8.59 13.38 0.29
CA ALA A 118 7.34 12.68 0.61
C ALA A 118 6.23 13.63 1.08
N ASP A 119 6.56 14.62 1.89
CA ASP A 119 5.63 15.61 2.41
C ASP A 119 4.98 16.44 1.29
N THR A 120 5.75 16.87 0.31
CA THR A 120 5.24 17.61 -0.86
C THR A 120 4.28 16.75 -1.69
N CYS A 121 4.57 15.46 -1.85
CA CYS A 121 3.70 14.54 -2.56
C CYS A 121 2.32 14.42 -1.90
N LEU A 122 2.28 14.26 -0.58
CA LEU A 122 1.04 14.12 0.18
C LEU A 122 0.21 15.41 0.14
N LEU A 123 0.86 16.55 0.28
CA LEU A 123 0.21 17.87 0.20
C LEU A 123 -0.48 18.07 -1.15
N TYR A 124 0.25 17.81 -2.24
CA TYR A 124 -0.29 17.97 -3.60
C TYR A 124 -1.49 17.04 -3.86
N THR A 125 -1.43 15.79 -3.38
CA THR A 125 -2.53 14.84 -3.52
C THR A 125 -3.77 15.31 -2.76
N SER A 126 -3.60 15.87 -1.56
CA SER A 126 -4.69 16.41 -0.76
C SER A 126 -5.36 17.61 -1.44
N ASP A 127 -4.57 18.55 -1.95
CA ASP A 127 -5.08 19.73 -2.64
C ASP A 127 -5.86 19.35 -3.91
N ALA A 128 -5.39 18.37 -4.67
CA ALA A 128 -6.08 17.89 -5.87
C ALA A 128 -7.43 17.23 -5.55
N ALA A 129 -7.57 16.61 -4.38
CA ALA A 129 -8.83 16.00 -3.94
C ALA A 129 -9.88 17.03 -3.52
N ASP A 130 -9.48 18.24 -3.12
CA ASP A 130 -10.37 19.32 -2.69
C ASP A 130 -10.91 20.14 -3.87
N GLU A 131 -10.38 19.99 -5.07
CA GLU A 131 -10.86 20.63 -6.29
C GLU A 131 -12.01 19.84 -6.94
#